data_565aa10228ec4fdec322c819869723ef
#
_entry.id   565aa10228ec4fdec322c819869723ef
#
_cell.length_a   1.000
_cell.length_b   1.000
_cell.length_c   1.000
_cell.angle_alpha   90.00
_cell.angle_beta   90.00
_cell.angle_gamma   90.00
#
_symmetry.space_group_name_H-M   'P 1'
#
loop_
_entity.id
_entity.type
_entity.pdbx_description
1 polymer ?
#
loop_
_entity_poly.entity_id
_entity_poly.type
_entity_poly.pdbx_seq_one_letter_code
_entity_poly.pdbx_strand_id
1 'polypeptide(L)'
;MSKQSLVLNGSSRDDGPVPLRHALAAVLVTAIWGANFVVIERGLVGVPPLLFVALRFLVVILAIPFVRRPSGPLWKVLAIGAAMSLGQFAFLYSSLTAGMPPGLASLILQLQAVFTVCLAALVLAERPVAIQWLGVALGVAGLAIVGLGRGGHIPLGALLLTIAGAACWGLGNVLVRWLKVEGGLGLTVWSGLVVPLPLLALSAGLDGPSVVVHALTHLTWVNIASTAYTAVLSSLVGYGIWNWLLHHHPASEVAPFSLLVPAVGIVTAALADGERFTALATAGGVLLVVGVAAVSLGTRVIGRIRARGGRVSPTPSVP
;
A
#
# COMPACT_ATOMS: atom_id res chain seq x y z
N MET A 1 -1.35 -16.17 -54.80
CA MET A 1 -2.19 -16.25 -53.60
C MET A 1 -1.39 -15.68 -52.46
N SER A 2 -1.76 -14.46 -52.06
CA SER A 2 -1.04 -13.61 -51.12
C SER A 2 -1.28 -14.05 -49.67
N LYS A 3 -0.24 -14.35 -48.92
CA LYS A 3 -0.28 -14.46 -47.45
C LYS A 3 -0.25 -13.05 -46.86
N GLN A 4 -1.41 -12.55 -46.49
CA GLN A 4 -1.50 -11.35 -45.65
C GLN A 4 -0.98 -11.69 -44.26
N SER A 5 0.17 -11.13 -43.90
CA SER A 5 0.73 -11.13 -42.56
C SER A 5 -0.17 -10.28 -41.65
N LEU A 6 -0.81 -10.92 -40.70
CA LEU A 6 -1.50 -10.29 -39.59
C LEU A 6 -0.44 -9.62 -38.69
N VAL A 7 -0.27 -8.33 -38.88
CA VAL A 7 0.51 -7.50 -37.96
C VAL A 7 -0.32 -7.36 -36.69
N LEU A 8 0.01 -8.18 -35.69
CA LEU A 8 -0.42 -7.97 -34.29
C LEU A 8 0.21 -6.66 -33.82
N ASN A 9 -0.60 -5.65 -33.74
CA ASN A 9 -0.26 -4.35 -33.17
C ASN A 9 -0.06 -4.55 -31.64
N GLY A 10 1.10 -5.09 -31.27
CA GLY A 10 1.56 -5.12 -29.89
C GLY A 10 1.81 -3.67 -29.49
N SER A 11 1.03 -3.17 -28.53
CA SER A 11 1.30 -1.88 -27.88
C SER A 11 2.77 -1.88 -27.44
N SER A 12 3.61 -1.13 -28.14
CA SER A 12 4.99 -0.88 -27.78
C SER A 12 4.99 -0.27 -26.37
N ARG A 13 5.34 -1.05 -25.35
CA ARG A 13 5.76 -0.48 -24.08
C ARG A 13 6.99 0.34 -24.40
N ASP A 14 6.91 1.65 -24.14
CA ASP A 14 8.04 2.54 -24.27
C ASP A 14 9.15 2.04 -23.34
N ASP A 15 10.21 1.47 -23.90
CA ASP A 15 11.39 1.01 -23.15
C ASP A 15 12.32 2.18 -22.75
N GLY A 16 11.85 3.41 -22.91
CA GLY A 16 12.55 4.63 -22.50
C GLY A 16 12.37 4.93 -20.99
N PRO A 17 13.20 5.84 -20.42
CA PRO A 17 13.01 6.30 -19.06
C PRO A 17 11.64 6.94 -18.90
N VAL A 18 11.03 6.75 -17.70
CA VAL A 18 9.69 7.30 -17.39
C VAL A 18 9.68 8.81 -17.71
N PRO A 19 8.79 9.30 -18.58
CA PRO A 19 8.71 10.71 -18.90
C PRO A 19 8.49 11.56 -17.65
N LEU A 20 9.07 12.77 -17.61
CA LEU A 20 9.02 13.65 -16.45
C LEU A 20 7.58 13.85 -15.93
N ARG A 21 6.61 14.04 -16.81
CA ARG A 21 5.18 14.17 -16.44
C ARG A 21 4.62 12.95 -15.71
N HIS A 22 5.05 11.73 -16.08
CA HIS A 22 4.62 10.49 -15.45
C HIS A 22 5.36 10.29 -14.11
N ALA A 23 6.64 10.66 -14.03
CA ALA A 23 7.39 10.68 -12.78
C ALA A 23 6.76 11.67 -11.79
N LEU A 24 6.38 12.86 -12.22
CA LEU A 24 5.67 13.84 -11.39
C LEU A 24 4.31 13.31 -10.92
N ALA A 25 3.57 12.60 -11.78
CA ALA A 25 2.32 11.94 -11.38
C ALA A 25 2.56 10.86 -10.31
N ALA A 26 3.63 10.06 -10.42
CA ALA A 26 4.01 9.09 -9.39
C ALA A 26 4.38 9.77 -8.06
N VAL A 27 5.16 10.86 -8.11
CA VAL A 27 5.49 11.66 -6.92
C VAL A 27 4.25 12.28 -6.29
N LEU A 28 3.31 12.79 -7.08
CA LEU A 28 2.03 13.30 -6.58
C LEU A 28 1.24 12.23 -5.83
N VAL A 29 1.13 11.02 -6.38
CA VAL A 29 0.46 9.90 -5.71
C VAL A 29 1.13 9.56 -4.39
N THR A 30 2.46 9.50 -4.37
CA THR A 30 3.20 9.19 -3.12
C THR A 30 3.09 10.31 -2.10
N ALA A 31 2.97 11.58 -2.53
CA ALA A 31 2.68 12.71 -1.67
C ALA A 31 1.26 12.61 -1.07
N ILE A 32 0.26 12.30 -1.88
CA ILE A 32 -1.11 12.05 -1.42
C ILE A 32 -1.13 10.92 -0.38
N TRP A 33 -0.46 9.79 -0.65
CA TRP A 33 -0.47 8.64 0.25
C TRP A 33 0.36 8.85 1.52
N GLY A 34 1.47 9.57 1.44
CA GLY A 34 2.28 9.90 2.62
C GLY A 34 1.53 10.86 3.56
N ALA A 35 0.98 11.94 3.02
CA ALA A 35 0.19 12.90 3.80
C ALA A 35 -1.10 12.29 4.38
N ASN A 36 -1.61 11.21 3.77
CA ASN A 36 -2.85 10.56 4.17
C ASN A 36 -2.84 10.09 5.64
N PHE A 37 -1.68 9.74 6.20
CA PHE A 37 -1.58 9.27 7.60
C PHE A 37 -1.94 10.38 8.59
N VAL A 38 -1.45 11.58 8.38
CA VAL A 38 -1.80 12.76 9.19
C VAL A 38 -3.26 13.16 8.98
N VAL A 39 -3.74 13.10 7.74
CA VAL A 39 -5.14 13.39 7.43
C VAL A 39 -6.09 12.41 8.13
N ILE A 40 -5.75 11.12 8.17
CA ILE A 40 -6.51 10.11 8.91
C ILE A 40 -6.54 10.44 10.40
N GLU A 41 -5.38 10.72 11.01
CA GLU A 41 -5.29 11.04 12.43
C GLU A 41 -6.18 12.24 12.80
N ARG A 42 -6.12 13.33 12.02
CA ARG A 42 -6.98 14.50 12.21
C ARG A 42 -8.46 14.18 12.04
N GLY A 43 -8.78 13.30 11.10
CA GLY A 43 -10.15 12.85 10.85
C GLY A 43 -10.73 11.93 11.92
N LEU A 44 -9.89 11.29 12.74
CA LEU A 44 -10.30 10.39 13.82
C LEU A 44 -10.73 11.12 15.10
N VAL A 45 -10.51 12.43 15.21
CA VAL A 45 -10.89 13.19 16.42
C VAL A 45 -12.41 13.16 16.58
N GLY A 46 -12.89 12.53 17.67
CA GLY A 46 -14.32 12.39 17.97
C GLY A 46 -15.08 11.36 17.13
N VAL A 47 -14.38 10.60 16.27
CA VAL A 47 -15.00 9.56 15.43
C VAL A 47 -14.34 8.20 15.71
N PRO A 48 -15.11 7.15 16.05
CA PRO A 48 -14.58 5.82 16.20
C PRO A 48 -13.82 5.34 14.96
N PRO A 49 -12.67 4.66 15.10
CA PRO A 49 -11.81 4.33 13.98
C PRO A 49 -12.49 3.44 12.93
N LEU A 50 -13.28 2.45 13.36
CA LEU A 50 -13.98 1.55 12.45
C LEU A 50 -15.13 2.27 11.71
N LEU A 51 -15.82 3.20 12.39
CA LEU A 51 -16.81 4.06 11.77
C LEU A 51 -16.17 4.93 10.68
N PHE A 52 -15.01 5.53 10.95
CA PHE A 52 -14.35 6.38 9.98
C PHE A 52 -13.92 5.60 8.72
N VAL A 53 -13.40 4.37 8.89
CA VAL A 53 -13.11 3.49 7.74
C VAL A 53 -14.39 3.15 6.98
N ALA A 54 -15.49 2.85 7.67
CA ALA A 54 -16.78 2.58 7.02
C ALA A 54 -17.25 3.78 6.19
N LEU A 55 -17.20 4.99 6.73
CA LEU A 55 -17.55 6.24 6.02
C LEU A 55 -16.67 6.45 4.79
N ARG A 56 -15.36 6.25 4.90
CA ARG A 56 -14.44 6.31 3.76
C ARG A 56 -14.89 5.39 2.64
N PHE A 57 -15.16 4.12 2.93
CA PHE A 57 -15.52 3.15 1.92
C PHE A 57 -16.96 3.30 1.42
N LEU A 58 -17.87 3.86 2.20
CA LEU A 58 -19.19 4.30 1.70
C LEU A 58 -19.02 5.30 0.55
N VAL A 59 -18.10 6.27 0.69
CA VAL A 59 -17.82 7.22 -0.40
C VAL A 59 -17.12 6.53 -1.58
N VAL A 60 -16.15 5.63 -1.34
CA VAL A 60 -15.43 4.90 -2.40
C VAL A 60 -16.38 4.08 -3.27
N ILE A 61 -17.33 3.37 -2.67
CA ILE A 61 -18.27 2.51 -3.41
C ILE A 61 -19.29 3.30 -4.25
N LEU A 62 -19.47 4.59 -4.01
CA LEU A 62 -20.27 5.44 -4.91
C LEU A 62 -19.69 5.53 -6.33
N ALA A 63 -18.40 5.22 -6.49
CA ALA A 63 -17.77 5.15 -7.80
C ALA A 63 -18.09 3.86 -8.59
N ILE A 64 -18.79 2.87 -8.01
CA ILE A 64 -19.12 1.59 -8.68
C ILE A 64 -19.77 1.78 -10.06
N PRO A 65 -20.74 2.69 -10.26
CA PRO A 65 -21.35 2.87 -11.57
C PRO A 65 -20.37 3.34 -12.66
N PHE A 66 -19.26 3.96 -12.28
CA PHE A 66 -18.28 4.54 -13.18
C PHE A 66 -17.05 3.66 -13.43
N VAL A 67 -16.96 2.51 -12.72
CA VAL A 67 -15.77 1.66 -12.76
C VAL A 67 -16.14 0.23 -13.13
N ARG A 68 -15.44 -0.33 -14.14
CA ARG A 68 -15.68 -1.71 -14.56
C ARG A 68 -15.41 -2.68 -13.40
N ARG A 69 -16.34 -3.63 -13.23
CA ARG A 69 -16.16 -4.73 -12.30
C ARG A 69 -14.97 -5.61 -12.76
N PRO A 70 -14.08 -6.02 -11.84
CA PRO A 70 -13.06 -7.02 -12.13
C PRO A 70 -13.67 -8.33 -12.66
N SER A 71 -12.95 -9.02 -13.51
CA SER A 71 -13.36 -10.31 -14.05
C SER A 71 -13.49 -11.38 -12.95
N GLY A 72 -14.42 -12.31 -13.14
CA GLY A 72 -14.61 -13.45 -12.27
C GLY A 72 -15.67 -13.28 -11.17
N PRO A 73 -15.80 -14.28 -10.28
CA PRO A 73 -16.81 -14.31 -9.23
C PRO A 73 -16.61 -13.21 -8.18
N LEU A 74 -17.70 -12.57 -7.74
CA LEU A 74 -17.65 -11.45 -6.78
C LEU A 74 -16.99 -11.86 -5.44
N TRP A 75 -17.19 -13.11 -5.00
CA TRP A 75 -16.59 -13.56 -3.74
C TRP A 75 -15.07 -13.45 -3.71
N LYS A 76 -14.38 -13.63 -4.86
CA LYS A 76 -12.92 -13.43 -4.95
C LYS A 76 -12.53 -11.98 -4.70
N VAL A 77 -13.28 -11.05 -5.30
CA VAL A 77 -13.07 -9.61 -5.11
C VAL A 77 -13.30 -9.22 -3.65
N LEU A 78 -14.37 -9.75 -3.03
CA LEU A 78 -14.70 -9.50 -1.63
C LEU A 78 -13.68 -10.14 -0.67
N ALA A 79 -13.17 -11.34 -0.97
CA ALA A 79 -12.11 -11.97 -0.17
C ALA A 79 -10.81 -11.13 -0.17
N ILE A 80 -10.42 -10.58 -1.33
CA ILE A 80 -9.31 -9.64 -1.42
C ILE A 80 -9.60 -8.38 -0.61
N GLY A 81 -10.82 -7.85 -0.71
CA GLY A 81 -11.26 -6.68 0.04
C GLY A 81 -11.28 -6.89 1.55
N ALA A 82 -11.63 -8.10 2.00
CA ALA A 82 -11.61 -8.45 3.42
C ALA A 82 -10.19 -8.33 4.02
N ALA A 83 -9.16 -8.71 3.27
CA ALA A 83 -7.78 -8.50 3.71
C ALA A 83 -7.31 -7.06 3.46
N MET A 84 -7.34 -6.60 2.19
CA MET A 84 -6.66 -5.39 1.73
C MET A 84 -7.39 -4.10 2.09
N SER A 85 -8.72 -4.14 2.20
CA SER A 85 -9.55 -2.95 2.48
C SER A 85 -10.12 -2.97 3.91
N LEU A 86 -10.74 -4.07 4.34
CA LEU A 86 -11.33 -4.16 5.66
C LEU A 86 -10.25 -4.35 6.73
N GLY A 87 -9.48 -5.44 6.69
CA GLY A 87 -8.50 -5.78 7.71
C GLY A 87 -7.38 -4.74 7.81
N GLN A 88 -6.76 -4.39 6.70
CA GLN A 88 -5.67 -3.40 6.68
C GLN A 88 -6.09 -2.07 7.32
N PHE A 89 -7.20 -1.48 6.87
CA PHE A 89 -7.60 -0.16 7.34
C PHE A 89 -8.22 -0.20 8.74
N ALA A 90 -8.96 -1.25 9.09
CA ALA A 90 -9.46 -1.42 10.46
C ALA A 90 -8.30 -1.42 11.46
N PHE A 91 -7.26 -2.20 11.21
CA PHE A 91 -6.08 -2.23 12.08
C PHE A 91 -5.29 -0.93 12.06
N LEU A 92 -5.07 -0.32 10.89
CA LEU A 92 -4.33 0.93 10.79
C LEU A 92 -5.02 2.08 11.54
N TYR A 93 -6.33 2.28 11.32
CA TYR A 93 -7.05 3.37 11.97
C TYR A 93 -7.16 3.15 13.48
N SER A 94 -7.38 1.91 13.91
CA SER A 94 -7.34 1.56 15.34
C SER A 94 -5.95 1.78 15.95
N SER A 95 -4.87 1.56 15.20
CA SER A 95 -3.51 1.81 15.70
C SER A 95 -3.25 3.30 15.93
N LEU A 96 -3.69 4.16 15.01
CA LEU A 96 -3.55 5.62 15.15
C LEU A 96 -4.33 6.12 16.39
N THR A 97 -5.57 5.66 16.57
CA THR A 97 -6.37 5.98 17.77
C THR A 97 -5.73 5.43 19.04
N ALA A 98 -5.02 4.31 18.97
CA ALA A 98 -4.28 3.72 20.09
C ALA A 98 -2.93 4.39 20.36
N GLY A 99 -2.60 5.51 19.68
CA GLY A 99 -1.41 6.31 19.91
C GLY A 99 -0.21 5.96 19.02
N MET A 100 -0.43 5.36 17.86
CA MET A 100 0.62 5.19 16.85
C MET A 100 0.85 6.53 16.12
N PRO A 101 2.07 7.09 16.14
CA PRO A 101 2.37 8.31 15.38
C PRO A 101 2.22 8.08 13.86
N PRO A 102 1.61 9.02 13.11
CA PRO A 102 1.33 8.88 11.68
C PRO A 102 2.56 8.61 10.82
N GLY A 103 3.66 9.33 11.07
CA GLY A 103 4.91 9.13 10.34
C GLY A 103 5.47 7.73 10.55
N LEU A 104 5.41 7.22 11.78
CA LEU A 104 5.86 5.87 12.09
C LEU A 104 4.92 4.80 11.53
N ALA A 105 3.61 5.04 11.56
CA ALA A 105 2.63 4.16 10.93
C ALA A 105 2.91 3.99 9.42
N SER A 106 3.22 5.10 8.73
CA SER A 106 3.56 5.10 7.30
C SER A 106 4.78 4.23 6.98
N LEU A 107 5.76 4.24 7.88
CA LEU A 107 6.99 3.46 7.77
C LEU A 107 6.73 1.98 8.02
N ILE A 108 6.08 1.64 9.15
CA ILE A 108 5.83 0.25 9.56
C ILE A 108 4.89 -0.46 8.59
N LEU A 109 3.91 0.25 8.02
CA LEU A 109 2.99 -0.33 7.05
C LEU A 109 3.71 -0.86 5.79
N GLN A 110 4.92 -0.38 5.49
CA GLN A 110 5.73 -0.91 4.38
C GLN A 110 6.20 -2.36 4.59
N LEU A 111 6.12 -2.90 5.80
CA LEU A 111 6.31 -4.34 6.05
C LEU A 111 5.35 -5.21 5.24
N GLN A 112 4.29 -4.64 4.67
CA GLN A 112 3.43 -5.35 3.73
C GLN A 112 4.24 -6.03 2.60
N ALA A 113 5.37 -5.47 2.16
CA ALA A 113 6.22 -6.08 1.15
C ALA A 113 6.92 -7.34 1.68
N VAL A 114 7.38 -7.30 2.94
CA VAL A 114 7.97 -8.46 3.63
C VAL A 114 6.92 -9.56 3.79
N PHE A 115 5.73 -9.22 4.30
CA PHE A 115 4.63 -10.18 4.42
C PHE A 115 4.21 -10.76 3.08
N THR A 116 4.18 -9.93 2.02
CA THR A 116 3.85 -10.40 0.67
C THR A 116 4.81 -11.50 0.21
N VAL A 117 6.11 -11.34 0.41
CA VAL A 117 7.11 -12.35 0.01
C VAL A 117 6.98 -13.62 0.84
N CYS A 118 6.87 -13.49 2.17
CA CYS A 118 6.73 -14.65 3.05
C CYS A 118 5.45 -15.44 2.75
N LEU A 119 4.32 -14.74 2.60
CA LEU A 119 3.03 -15.37 2.29
C LEU A 119 3.00 -15.94 0.87
N ALA A 120 3.64 -15.30 -0.12
CA ALA A 120 3.76 -15.84 -1.47
C ALA A 120 4.58 -17.14 -1.49
N ALA A 121 5.65 -17.20 -0.71
CA ALA A 121 6.42 -18.44 -0.55
C ALA A 121 5.57 -19.59 0.04
N LEU A 122 4.73 -19.29 1.02
CA LEU A 122 3.87 -20.28 1.69
C LEU A 122 2.66 -20.70 0.84
N VAL A 123 1.94 -19.71 0.28
CA VAL A 123 0.64 -19.94 -0.38
C VAL A 123 0.80 -20.28 -1.86
N LEU A 124 1.74 -19.61 -2.55
CA LEU A 124 1.97 -19.78 -4.00
C LEU A 124 3.13 -20.73 -4.28
N ALA A 125 3.75 -21.29 -3.26
CA ALA A 125 4.96 -22.12 -3.36
C ALA A 125 6.09 -21.43 -4.15
N GLU A 126 6.14 -20.09 -4.11
CA GLU A 126 7.20 -19.33 -4.74
C GLU A 126 8.52 -19.53 -3.98
N ARG A 127 9.63 -19.47 -4.70
CA ARG A 127 10.97 -19.59 -4.11
C ARG A 127 11.64 -18.21 -4.12
N PRO A 128 11.55 -17.45 -3.01
CA PRO A 128 12.22 -16.16 -2.93
C PRO A 128 13.73 -16.34 -3.11
N VAL A 129 14.34 -15.43 -3.88
CA VAL A 129 15.80 -15.43 -4.09
C VAL A 129 16.52 -14.84 -2.87
N ALA A 130 17.82 -15.11 -2.75
CA ALA A 130 18.62 -14.71 -1.57
C ALA A 130 18.50 -13.22 -1.22
N ILE A 131 18.42 -12.32 -2.21
CA ILE A 131 18.25 -10.87 -1.97
C ILE A 131 16.89 -10.54 -1.33
N GLN A 132 15.86 -11.31 -1.62
CA GLN A 132 14.54 -11.11 -0.97
C GLN A 132 14.58 -11.57 0.49
N TRP A 133 15.24 -12.69 0.78
CA TRP A 133 15.46 -13.15 2.16
C TRP A 133 16.32 -12.17 2.96
N LEU A 134 17.36 -11.61 2.35
CA LEU A 134 18.15 -10.54 2.96
C LEU A 134 17.25 -9.32 3.26
N GLY A 135 16.40 -8.94 2.30
CA GLY A 135 15.45 -7.84 2.49
C GLY A 135 14.45 -8.11 3.61
N VAL A 136 13.95 -9.33 3.73
CA VAL A 136 13.09 -9.77 4.86
C VAL A 136 13.83 -9.61 6.19
N ALA A 137 15.07 -10.11 6.27
CA ALA A 137 15.88 -10.03 7.49
C ALA A 137 16.16 -8.56 7.89
N LEU A 138 16.49 -7.70 6.92
CA LEU A 138 16.71 -6.27 7.15
C LEU A 138 15.41 -5.56 7.57
N GLY A 139 14.27 -5.90 6.95
CA GLY A 139 12.96 -5.35 7.32
C GLY A 139 12.56 -5.70 8.75
N VAL A 140 12.74 -6.95 9.14
CA VAL A 140 12.46 -7.43 10.51
C VAL A 140 13.43 -6.80 11.53
N ALA A 141 14.73 -6.73 11.21
CA ALA A 141 15.71 -6.07 12.07
C ALA A 141 15.40 -4.57 12.22
N GLY A 142 15.06 -3.89 11.11
CA GLY A 142 14.64 -2.49 11.13
C GLY A 142 13.43 -2.25 12.02
N LEU A 143 12.39 -3.11 11.90
CA LEU A 143 11.23 -3.06 12.79
C LEU A 143 11.59 -3.25 14.27
N ALA A 144 12.45 -4.21 14.58
CA ALA A 144 12.90 -4.47 15.95
C ALA A 144 13.62 -3.22 16.51
N ILE A 145 14.50 -2.60 15.73
CA ILE A 145 15.21 -1.37 16.12
C ILE A 145 14.23 -0.21 16.31
N VAL A 146 13.25 -0.03 15.42
CA VAL A 146 12.17 0.97 15.58
C VAL A 146 11.41 0.72 16.88
N GLY A 147 11.04 -0.55 17.14
CA GLY A 147 10.34 -0.95 18.37
C GLY A 147 11.14 -0.64 19.63
N LEU A 148 12.45 -0.84 19.63
CA LEU A 148 13.35 -0.49 20.73
C LEU A 148 13.51 1.04 20.86
N GLY A 149 13.60 1.73 19.72
CA GLY A 149 13.79 3.18 19.68
C GLY A 149 12.55 4.02 19.99
N ARG A 150 11.40 3.40 20.23
CA ARG A 150 10.12 4.08 20.53
C ARG A 150 10.11 4.87 21.85
N GLY A 151 11.14 4.69 22.70
CA GLY A 151 11.30 5.47 23.93
C GLY A 151 10.20 5.26 24.99
N GLY A 152 9.41 4.19 24.88
CA GLY A 152 8.28 3.92 25.79
C GLY A 152 7.00 4.74 25.51
N HIS A 153 7.04 5.68 24.58
CA HIS A 153 5.91 6.55 24.27
C HIS A 153 4.86 5.92 23.36
N ILE A 154 5.22 4.84 22.60
CA ILE A 154 4.30 4.17 21.68
C ILE A 154 3.78 2.90 22.33
N PRO A 155 2.46 2.78 22.55
CA PRO A 155 1.87 1.56 23.11
C PRO A 155 2.18 0.33 22.23
N LEU A 156 2.55 -0.78 22.85
CA LEU A 156 2.82 -2.03 22.13
C LEU A 156 1.62 -2.49 21.30
N GLY A 157 0.40 -2.28 21.82
CA GLY A 157 -0.83 -2.59 21.10
C GLY A 157 -0.97 -1.82 19.80
N ALA A 158 -0.65 -0.51 19.80
CA ALA A 158 -0.67 0.31 18.59
C ALA A 158 0.34 -0.18 17.53
N LEU A 159 1.55 -0.56 17.97
CA LEU A 159 2.56 -1.15 17.10
C LEU A 159 2.08 -2.47 16.49
N LEU A 160 1.53 -3.38 17.29
CA LEU A 160 1.02 -4.67 16.82
C LEU A 160 -0.15 -4.52 15.86
N LEU A 161 -1.05 -3.56 16.10
CA LEU A 161 -2.14 -3.23 15.17
C LEU A 161 -1.60 -2.77 13.81
N THR A 162 -0.59 -1.89 13.79
CA THR A 162 0.02 -1.46 12.51
C THR A 162 0.66 -2.62 11.76
N ILE A 163 1.35 -3.52 12.48
CA ILE A 163 1.96 -4.74 11.90
C ILE A 163 0.86 -5.65 11.35
N ALA A 164 -0.25 -5.83 12.06
CA ALA A 164 -1.39 -6.61 11.59
C ALA A 164 -2.01 -6.00 10.31
N GLY A 165 -2.10 -4.67 10.25
CA GLY A 165 -2.51 -3.97 9.03
C GLY A 165 -1.59 -4.25 7.84
N ALA A 166 -0.27 -4.21 8.07
CA ALA A 166 0.73 -4.55 7.05
C ALA A 166 0.61 -6.02 6.60
N ALA A 167 0.37 -6.95 7.52
CA ALA A 167 0.17 -8.37 7.21
C ALA A 167 -1.11 -8.59 6.39
N CYS A 168 -2.21 -7.91 6.73
CA CYS A 168 -3.46 -7.94 5.96
C CYS A 168 -3.26 -7.41 4.53
N TRP A 169 -2.51 -6.33 4.36
CA TRP A 169 -2.17 -5.82 3.03
C TRP A 169 -1.33 -6.83 2.25
N GLY A 170 -0.28 -7.39 2.86
CA GLY A 170 0.54 -8.45 2.25
C GLY A 170 -0.29 -9.67 1.85
N LEU A 171 -1.23 -10.10 2.70
CA LEU A 171 -2.18 -11.17 2.37
C LEU A 171 -3.06 -10.79 1.17
N GLY A 172 -3.59 -9.56 1.13
CA GLY A 172 -4.36 -9.07 0.00
C GLY A 172 -3.59 -9.14 -1.32
N ASN A 173 -2.31 -8.73 -1.33
CA ASN A 173 -1.44 -8.83 -2.49
C ASN A 173 -1.27 -10.29 -2.98
N VAL A 174 -1.15 -11.23 -2.07
CA VAL A 174 -1.04 -12.67 -2.40
C VAL A 174 -2.37 -13.21 -2.91
N LEU A 175 -3.50 -12.83 -2.29
CA LEU A 175 -4.84 -13.23 -2.72
C LEU A 175 -5.16 -12.75 -4.14
N VAL A 176 -4.78 -11.53 -4.53
CA VAL A 176 -4.94 -11.03 -5.92
C VAL A 176 -4.30 -11.99 -6.92
N ARG A 177 -3.08 -12.44 -6.62
CA ARG A 177 -2.32 -13.37 -7.47
C ARG A 177 -2.87 -14.79 -7.44
N TRP A 178 -3.19 -15.29 -6.25
CA TRP A 178 -3.71 -16.64 -6.03
C TRP A 178 -5.08 -16.84 -6.69
N LEU A 179 -5.97 -15.88 -6.52
CA LEU A 179 -7.32 -15.91 -7.08
C LEU A 179 -7.38 -15.48 -8.55
N LYS A 180 -6.23 -15.00 -9.09
CA LYS A 180 -6.09 -14.52 -10.48
C LYS A 180 -7.13 -13.44 -10.84
N VAL A 181 -7.31 -12.48 -9.94
CA VAL A 181 -8.20 -11.33 -10.15
C VAL A 181 -7.37 -10.19 -10.75
N GLU A 182 -7.89 -9.57 -11.80
CA GLU A 182 -7.25 -8.40 -12.39
C GLU A 182 -7.24 -7.25 -11.38
N GLY A 183 -6.07 -6.63 -11.22
CA GLY A 183 -5.90 -5.43 -10.40
C GLY A 183 -6.53 -4.20 -11.03
N GLY A 184 -6.24 -3.05 -10.45
CA GLY A 184 -6.64 -1.77 -10.97
C GLY A 184 -7.70 -1.07 -10.12
N LEU A 185 -8.18 0.09 -10.57
CA LEU A 185 -9.16 0.89 -9.85
C LEU A 185 -10.47 0.11 -9.61
N GLY A 186 -10.86 -0.74 -10.57
CA GLY A 186 -12.02 -1.62 -10.41
C GLY A 186 -11.91 -2.51 -9.18
N LEU A 187 -10.76 -3.16 -8.97
CA LEU A 187 -10.54 -3.98 -7.79
C LEU A 187 -10.64 -3.16 -6.52
N THR A 188 -10.02 -1.97 -6.47
CA THR A 188 -10.07 -1.08 -5.31
C THR A 188 -11.51 -0.72 -4.92
N VAL A 189 -12.32 -0.32 -5.90
CA VAL A 189 -13.71 0.13 -5.68
C VAL A 189 -14.63 -1.03 -5.32
N TRP A 190 -14.62 -2.12 -6.12
CA TRP A 190 -15.52 -3.25 -5.91
C TRP A 190 -15.17 -4.07 -4.66
N SER A 191 -13.89 -4.19 -4.31
CA SER A 191 -13.48 -4.83 -3.06
C SER A 191 -13.89 -4.03 -1.83
N GLY A 192 -14.08 -2.72 -1.98
CA GLY A 192 -14.60 -1.85 -0.92
C GLY A 192 -15.99 -2.20 -0.42
N LEU A 193 -16.81 -2.93 -1.21
CA LEU A 193 -18.15 -3.36 -0.80
C LEU A 193 -18.19 -4.18 0.50
N VAL A 194 -17.13 -4.91 0.81
CA VAL A 194 -17.08 -5.75 2.02
C VAL A 194 -16.84 -4.92 3.30
N VAL A 195 -16.50 -3.64 3.19
CA VAL A 195 -16.01 -2.84 4.31
C VAL A 195 -17.14 -2.19 5.14
N PRO A 196 -18.10 -1.43 4.56
CA PRO A 196 -18.99 -0.58 5.35
C PRO A 196 -19.84 -1.35 6.37
N LEU A 197 -20.56 -2.38 5.94
CA LEU A 197 -21.49 -3.09 6.82
C LEU A 197 -20.81 -3.79 8.00
N PRO A 198 -19.74 -4.60 7.79
CA PRO A 198 -19.05 -5.23 8.93
C PRO A 198 -18.44 -4.21 9.88
N LEU A 199 -17.85 -3.10 9.38
CA LEU A 199 -17.19 -2.14 10.26
C LEU A 199 -18.20 -1.23 10.98
N LEU A 200 -19.35 -0.91 10.39
CA LEU A 200 -20.43 -0.24 11.10
C LEU A 200 -20.97 -1.13 12.21
N ALA A 201 -21.19 -2.42 11.95
CA ALA A 201 -21.65 -3.37 12.97
C ALA A 201 -20.62 -3.55 14.09
N LEU A 202 -19.32 -3.68 13.75
CA LEU A 202 -18.25 -3.79 14.73
C LEU A 202 -18.09 -2.50 15.56
N SER A 203 -18.16 -1.32 14.95
CA SER A 203 -18.11 -0.05 15.67
C SER A 203 -19.29 0.09 16.62
N ALA A 204 -20.52 -0.24 16.16
CA ALA A 204 -21.70 -0.24 17.04
C ALA A 204 -21.58 -1.24 18.19
N GLY A 205 -20.95 -2.40 17.97
CA GLY A 205 -20.74 -3.43 19.00
C GLY A 205 -19.64 -3.11 20.00
N LEU A 206 -18.55 -2.49 19.55
CA LEU A 206 -17.36 -2.20 20.38
C LEU A 206 -17.42 -0.84 21.05
N ASP A 207 -17.82 0.19 20.30
CA ASP A 207 -17.88 1.57 20.79
C ASP A 207 -19.25 1.91 21.39
N GLY A 208 -20.29 1.19 21.03
CA GLY A 208 -21.67 1.35 21.42
C GLY A 208 -22.48 2.16 20.38
N PRO A 209 -23.79 1.82 20.19
CA PRO A 209 -24.65 2.49 19.19
C PRO A 209 -24.83 3.99 19.45
N SER A 210 -24.88 4.41 20.70
CA SER A 210 -25.00 5.81 21.10
C SER A 210 -23.78 6.63 20.69
N VAL A 211 -22.56 6.09 20.83
CA VAL A 211 -21.32 6.74 20.41
C VAL A 211 -21.28 6.89 18.88
N VAL A 212 -21.66 5.83 18.15
CA VAL A 212 -21.73 5.87 16.68
C VAL A 212 -22.73 6.92 16.20
N VAL A 213 -23.93 6.95 16.76
CA VAL A 213 -24.96 7.96 16.42
C VAL A 213 -24.48 9.36 16.78
N HIS A 214 -23.89 9.55 17.96
CA HIS A 214 -23.32 10.83 18.36
C HIS A 214 -22.25 11.30 17.38
N ALA A 215 -21.30 10.46 17.04
CA ALA A 215 -20.25 10.78 16.07
C ALA A 215 -20.83 11.19 14.70
N LEU A 216 -21.85 10.46 14.19
CA LEU A 216 -22.49 10.77 12.90
C LEU A 216 -23.26 12.10 12.91
N THR A 217 -23.85 12.48 14.06
CA THR A 217 -24.61 13.72 14.19
C THR A 217 -23.76 14.94 14.53
N HIS A 218 -22.51 14.74 14.95
CA HIS A 218 -21.57 15.79 15.34
C HIS A 218 -20.27 15.78 14.49
N LEU A 219 -20.36 15.32 13.25
CA LEU A 219 -19.21 15.36 12.33
C LEU A 219 -18.74 16.81 12.14
N THR A 220 -17.49 17.05 12.43
CA THR A 220 -16.83 18.33 12.19
C THR A 220 -16.45 18.48 10.72
N TRP A 221 -16.14 19.71 10.30
CA TRP A 221 -15.61 19.95 8.96
C TRP A 221 -14.32 19.16 8.72
N VAL A 222 -13.46 18.99 9.74
CA VAL A 222 -12.22 18.22 9.65
C VAL A 222 -12.52 16.74 9.38
N ASN A 223 -13.49 16.13 10.05
CA ASN A 223 -13.89 14.74 9.80
C ASN A 223 -14.38 14.55 8.35
N ILE A 224 -15.22 15.48 7.85
CA ILE A 224 -15.78 15.44 6.49
C ILE A 224 -14.65 15.60 5.46
N ALA A 225 -13.79 16.61 5.62
CA ALA A 225 -12.68 16.86 4.72
C ALA A 225 -11.67 15.70 4.70
N SER A 226 -11.37 15.13 5.86
CA SER A 226 -10.50 13.96 5.97
C SER A 226 -11.11 12.72 5.32
N THR A 227 -12.42 12.49 5.50
CA THR A 227 -13.15 11.42 4.81
C THR A 227 -13.10 11.62 3.29
N ALA A 228 -13.37 12.82 2.82
CA ALA A 228 -13.31 13.16 1.40
C ALA A 228 -11.89 12.98 0.83
N TYR A 229 -10.87 13.44 1.54
CA TYR A 229 -9.47 13.24 1.14
C TYR A 229 -9.12 11.76 1.03
N THR A 230 -9.40 10.98 2.07
CA THR A 230 -9.04 9.55 2.11
C THR A 230 -9.81 8.74 1.07
N ALA A 231 -11.08 9.05 0.82
CA ALA A 231 -11.91 8.37 -0.17
C ALA A 231 -11.59 8.82 -1.59
N VAL A 232 -11.59 10.12 -1.87
CA VAL A 232 -11.45 10.64 -3.22
C VAL A 232 -9.99 10.74 -3.63
N LEU A 233 -9.17 11.54 -2.92
CA LEU A 233 -7.78 11.75 -3.34
C LEU A 233 -6.92 10.51 -3.13
N SER A 234 -6.97 9.90 -1.95
CA SER A 234 -6.11 8.75 -1.65
C SER A 234 -6.59 7.47 -2.34
N SER A 235 -7.90 7.16 -2.32
CA SER A 235 -8.42 5.91 -2.90
C SER A 235 -8.72 6.03 -4.39
N LEU A 236 -9.54 6.98 -4.83
CA LEU A 236 -9.96 7.01 -6.24
C LEU A 236 -8.89 7.62 -7.14
N VAL A 237 -8.41 8.82 -6.82
CA VAL A 237 -7.40 9.51 -7.63
C VAL A 237 -6.04 8.82 -7.51
N GLY A 238 -5.58 8.54 -6.30
CA GLY A 238 -4.29 7.91 -6.04
C GLY A 238 -4.16 6.55 -6.72
N TYR A 239 -5.08 5.62 -6.46
CA TYR A 239 -5.06 4.32 -7.15
C TYR A 239 -5.39 4.43 -8.63
N GLY A 240 -6.21 5.41 -9.07
CA GLY A 240 -6.48 5.67 -10.46
C GLY A 240 -5.21 6.00 -11.24
N ILE A 241 -4.45 7.00 -10.77
CA ILE A 241 -3.18 7.42 -11.37
C ILE A 241 -2.14 6.29 -11.28
N TRP A 242 -2.03 5.62 -10.12
CA TRP A 242 -1.06 4.54 -9.91
C TRP A 242 -1.28 3.37 -10.87
N ASN A 243 -2.53 2.93 -11.01
CA ASN A 243 -2.87 1.86 -11.93
C ASN A 243 -2.66 2.28 -13.39
N TRP A 244 -2.95 3.54 -13.73
CA TRP A 244 -2.67 4.08 -15.05
C TRP A 244 -1.16 4.05 -15.35
N LEU A 245 -0.31 4.45 -14.39
CA LEU A 245 1.15 4.37 -14.53
C LEU A 245 1.63 2.92 -14.73
N LEU A 246 1.12 1.97 -13.95
CA LEU A 246 1.45 0.55 -14.08
C LEU A 246 0.97 -0.07 -15.39
N HIS A 247 -0.04 0.51 -16.03
CA HIS A 247 -0.50 0.07 -17.36
C HIS A 247 0.44 0.54 -18.47
N HIS A 248 1.00 1.76 -18.34
CA HIS A 248 1.83 2.38 -19.38
C HIS A 248 3.33 2.09 -19.19
N HIS A 249 3.79 1.79 -18.00
CA HIS A 249 5.19 1.57 -17.69
C HIS A 249 5.42 0.22 -17.00
N PRO A 250 6.60 -0.38 -17.17
CA PRO A 250 6.98 -1.54 -16.39
C PRO A 250 6.88 -1.23 -14.88
N ALA A 251 6.27 -2.13 -14.12
CA ALA A 251 6.17 -1.95 -12.67
C ALA A 251 7.54 -1.73 -11.99
N SER A 252 8.64 -2.13 -12.66
CA SER A 252 10.02 -1.87 -12.21
C SER A 252 10.42 -0.41 -12.18
N GLU A 253 9.78 0.41 -12.98
CA GLU A 253 10.08 1.83 -13.07
C GLU A 253 9.13 2.64 -12.15
N VAL A 254 7.91 2.15 -11.95
CA VAL A 254 6.88 2.79 -11.12
C VAL A 254 7.03 2.43 -9.63
N ALA A 255 7.27 1.15 -9.30
CA ALA A 255 7.31 0.68 -7.92
C ALA A 255 8.34 1.42 -7.01
N PRO A 256 9.53 1.85 -7.49
CA PRO A 256 10.45 2.61 -6.65
C PRO A 256 9.86 3.88 -6.04
N PHE A 257 8.93 4.54 -6.74
CA PHE A 257 8.28 5.74 -6.22
C PHE A 257 7.49 5.46 -4.93
N SER A 258 6.94 4.25 -4.74
CA SER A 258 6.19 3.91 -3.50
C SER A 258 7.06 4.00 -2.24
N LEU A 259 8.38 3.88 -2.36
CA LEU A 259 9.32 4.05 -1.25
C LEU A 259 9.40 5.50 -0.76
N LEU A 260 8.88 6.46 -1.52
CA LEU A 260 8.75 7.85 -1.07
C LEU A 260 7.59 8.04 -0.07
N VAL A 261 6.61 7.14 -0.03
CA VAL A 261 5.44 7.25 0.86
C VAL A 261 5.84 7.42 2.32
N PRO A 262 6.71 6.57 2.92
CA PRO A 262 7.13 6.78 4.30
C PRO A 262 7.96 8.06 4.49
N ALA A 263 8.77 8.46 3.52
CA ALA A 263 9.52 9.71 3.59
C ALA A 263 8.58 10.93 3.65
N VAL A 264 7.56 10.96 2.78
CA VAL A 264 6.53 12.00 2.82
C VAL A 264 5.71 11.92 4.10
N GLY A 265 5.34 10.71 4.57
CA GLY A 265 4.61 10.52 5.82
C GLY A 265 5.35 11.08 7.03
N ILE A 266 6.65 10.81 7.12
CA ILE A 266 7.52 11.35 8.17
C ILE A 266 7.61 12.89 8.11
N VAL A 267 7.84 13.44 6.91
CA VAL A 267 7.93 14.89 6.74
C VAL A 267 6.62 15.58 7.06
N THR A 268 5.49 15.05 6.59
CA THR A 268 4.16 15.62 6.89
C THR A 268 3.82 15.54 8.38
N ALA A 269 4.13 14.44 9.05
CA ALA A 269 3.92 14.29 10.49
C ALA A 269 4.82 15.24 11.30
N ALA A 270 6.08 15.39 10.90
CA ALA A 270 6.97 16.35 11.53
C ALA A 270 6.48 17.80 11.39
N LEU A 271 5.98 18.18 10.21
CA LEU A 271 5.48 19.53 9.94
C LEU A 271 4.11 19.81 10.58
N ALA A 272 3.21 18.82 10.61
CA ALA A 272 1.84 18.98 11.09
C ALA A 272 1.72 18.86 12.61
N ASP A 273 2.44 17.89 13.21
CA ASP A 273 2.29 17.47 14.60
C ASP A 273 3.57 17.63 15.42
N GLY A 274 4.66 18.11 14.81
CA GLY A 274 5.97 18.24 15.47
C GLY A 274 6.58 16.89 15.83
N GLU A 275 6.19 15.80 15.15
CA GLU A 275 6.68 14.45 15.42
C GLU A 275 8.21 14.40 15.30
N ARG A 276 8.87 13.87 16.33
CA ARG A 276 10.33 13.73 16.36
C ARG A 276 10.70 12.27 16.51
N PHE A 277 11.61 11.81 15.67
CA PHE A 277 12.15 10.47 15.74
C PHE A 277 13.44 10.44 16.54
N THR A 278 13.61 9.46 17.40
CA THR A 278 14.90 9.19 18.01
C THR A 278 15.90 8.74 16.94
N ALA A 279 17.20 8.94 17.20
CA ALA A 279 18.24 8.47 16.27
C ALA A 279 18.13 6.95 16.01
N LEU A 280 17.75 6.18 17.04
CA LEU A 280 17.56 4.75 16.94
C LEU A 280 16.34 4.38 16.06
N ALA A 281 15.21 5.06 16.24
CA ALA A 281 14.02 4.87 15.40
C ALA A 281 14.29 5.27 13.95
N THR A 282 15.06 6.34 13.72
CA THR A 282 15.48 6.75 12.37
C THR A 282 16.38 5.69 11.72
N ALA A 283 17.40 5.19 12.43
CA ALA A 283 18.27 4.13 11.92
C ALA A 283 17.48 2.85 11.58
N GLY A 284 16.59 2.42 12.48
CA GLY A 284 15.70 1.28 12.25
C GLY A 284 14.77 1.49 11.05
N GLY A 285 14.25 2.71 10.89
CA GLY A 285 13.40 3.10 9.76
C GLY A 285 14.15 3.05 8.43
N VAL A 286 15.36 3.57 8.37
CA VAL A 286 16.23 3.47 7.18
C VAL A 286 16.50 2.01 6.83
N LEU A 287 16.83 1.18 7.83
CA LEU A 287 17.08 -0.25 7.62
C LEU A 287 15.84 -0.98 7.10
N LEU A 288 14.66 -0.64 7.63
CA LEU A 288 13.38 -1.18 7.16
C LEU A 288 13.12 -0.81 5.70
N VAL A 289 13.31 0.46 5.32
CA VAL A 289 13.14 0.91 3.92
C VAL A 289 14.13 0.21 2.99
N VAL A 290 15.39 0.06 3.40
CA VAL A 290 16.40 -0.70 2.63
C VAL A 290 15.98 -2.16 2.47
N GLY A 291 15.48 -2.79 3.53
CA GLY A 291 14.93 -4.14 3.48
C GLY A 291 13.77 -4.27 2.50
N VAL A 292 12.80 -3.36 2.56
CA VAL A 292 11.66 -3.32 1.62
C VAL A 292 12.12 -3.07 0.19
N ALA A 293 13.11 -2.20 -0.02
CA ALA A 293 13.70 -1.99 -1.34
C ALA A 293 14.37 -3.26 -1.89
N ALA A 294 15.11 -3.98 -1.06
CA ALA A 294 15.74 -5.25 -1.43
C ALA A 294 14.70 -6.33 -1.80
N VAL A 295 13.61 -6.43 -1.02
CA VAL A 295 12.47 -7.33 -1.33
C VAL A 295 11.84 -6.97 -2.68
N SER A 296 11.55 -5.70 -2.91
CA SER A 296 10.73 -5.24 -4.04
C SER A 296 11.51 -5.13 -5.36
N LEU A 297 12.79 -4.76 -5.29
CA LEU A 297 13.63 -4.42 -6.44
C LEU A 297 14.77 -5.42 -6.70
N GLY A 298 15.14 -6.20 -5.69
CA GLY A 298 16.36 -7.03 -5.73
C GLY A 298 16.39 -8.06 -6.86
N THR A 299 15.27 -8.71 -7.16
CA THR A 299 15.18 -9.67 -8.28
C THR A 299 15.45 -9.03 -9.64
N ARG A 300 15.08 -7.77 -9.82
CA ARG A 300 15.24 -7.02 -11.08
C ARG A 300 16.67 -6.55 -11.28
N VAL A 301 17.31 -6.12 -10.18
CA VAL A 301 18.75 -5.73 -10.21
C VAL A 301 19.59 -6.93 -10.60
N ILE A 302 19.35 -8.10 -9.99
CA ILE A 302 20.06 -9.35 -10.34
C ILE A 302 19.80 -9.76 -11.79
N GLY A 303 18.54 -9.68 -12.25
CA GLY A 303 18.18 -9.98 -13.65
C GLY A 303 18.94 -9.11 -14.66
N ARG A 304 19.02 -7.80 -14.39
CA ARG A 304 19.78 -6.85 -15.24
C ARG A 304 21.28 -7.11 -15.22
N ILE A 305 21.86 -7.45 -14.07
CA ILE A 305 23.29 -7.78 -13.93
C ILE A 305 23.61 -9.05 -14.74
N ARG A 306 22.79 -10.09 -14.62
CA ARG A 306 22.96 -11.34 -15.39
C ARG A 306 22.83 -11.12 -16.90
N ALA A 307 21.86 -10.32 -17.33
CA ALA A 307 21.67 -9.98 -18.75
C ALA A 307 22.85 -9.18 -19.34
N ARG A 308 23.49 -8.32 -18.55
CA ARG A 308 24.71 -7.60 -18.96
C ARG A 308 25.97 -8.48 -18.95
N GLY A 309 26.11 -9.38 -17.97
CA GLY A 309 27.25 -10.30 -17.88
C GLY A 309 27.23 -11.42 -18.92
N GLY A 310 26.02 -11.77 -19.45
CA GLY A 310 25.89 -12.79 -20.51
C GLY A 310 26.20 -12.31 -21.94
N ARG A 311 26.45 -11.01 -22.15
CA ARG A 311 26.94 -10.46 -23.42
C ARG A 311 28.46 -10.50 -23.50
N VAL A 312 29.06 -11.65 -23.26
CA VAL A 312 30.45 -11.89 -23.68
C VAL A 312 30.42 -12.12 -25.19
N SER A 313 31.20 -11.29 -25.88
CA SER A 313 31.30 -11.21 -27.34
C SER A 313 31.47 -12.58 -27.99
N PRO A 314 30.87 -12.86 -29.14
CA PRO A 314 31.30 -14.00 -29.95
C PRO A 314 32.78 -13.77 -30.33
N THR A 315 33.63 -14.71 -30.00
CA THR A 315 34.98 -14.78 -30.51
C THR A 315 34.94 -14.67 -32.04
N PRO A 316 35.71 -13.76 -32.65
CA PRO A 316 35.81 -13.74 -34.11
C PRO A 316 36.41 -15.07 -34.56
N SER A 317 35.66 -15.78 -35.41
CA SER A 317 36.21 -16.94 -36.14
C SER A 317 37.32 -16.43 -37.03
N VAL A 318 38.55 -16.84 -36.71
CA VAL A 318 39.72 -16.62 -37.58
C VAL A 318 39.56 -17.53 -38.79
N PRO A 319 39.83 -17.05 -40.01
CA PRO A 319 39.69 -17.78 -41.25
C PRO A 319 40.70 -18.95 -41.41
#